data_92c5507501723b5a301670d193e9f3d4
#
_entry.id   92c5507501723b5a301670d193e9f3d4
#
_cell.length_a   1.000
_cell.length_b   1.000
_cell.length_c   1.000
_cell.angle_alpha   90.00
_cell.angle_beta   90.00
_cell.angle_gamma   90.00
#
_symmetry.space_group_name_H-M   'P 1'
#
loop_
_entity.id
_entity.type
_entity.pdbx_description
1 polymer ?
#
loop_
_entity_poly.entity_id
_entity_poly.type
_entity_poly.pdbx_seq_one_letter_code
_entity_poly.pdbx_strand_id
1 'polypeptide(L)'
;MLKLDHISKSFDGVSVLNDISLEVQDGEIVSILGPSGCGKTTLLNLILGITDTDEGTIYYQEEDITKLSMEKRDFNIVFQDYALFPNLNVYQNIVYGIRNKPGLSTAEEVDALIDLLELRAHLDKKIEQLSGGQKQRVALARTMVMKPKILLLDEPLSALDGVIKESIKDKIKTISRQFHLTTIIVTHDPEEALTLSDRVLIIEHGKISQYDTPAQIVHSPQNDFVRKFILNQLVIKRDNILTLFGAAPLTAGKAV
;
A
#
# COMPACT_ATOMS: atom_id res chain seq x y z
N MET A 1 -10.04 10.90 8.41
CA MET A 1 -10.23 10.94 6.96
C MET A 1 -9.08 11.68 6.29
N LEU A 2 -8.50 11.14 5.22
CA LEU A 2 -7.54 11.83 4.35
C LEU A 2 -8.26 12.30 3.08
N LYS A 3 -8.12 13.58 2.71
CA LYS A 3 -8.68 14.13 1.48
C LYS A 3 -7.58 14.78 0.65
N LEU A 4 -7.54 14.44 -0.63
CA LEU A 4 -6.79 15.14 -1.66
C LEU A 4 -7.77 15.96 -2.48
N ASP A 5 -7.46 17.25 -2.68
CA ASP A 5 -8.35 18.20 -3.34
C ASP A 5 -7.60 18.90 -4.47
N HIS A 6 -7.91 18.52 -5.73
CA HIS A 6 -7.33 19.06 -6.96
C HIS A 6 -5.79 19.02 -7.03
N ILE A 7 -5.19 17.91 -6.60
CA ILE A 7 -3.73 17.73 -6.55
C ILE A 7 -3.15 17.63 -7.96
N SER A 8 -2.21 18.52 -8.29
CA SER A 8 -1.43 18.46 -9.53
C SER A 8 0.07 18.52 -9.23
N LYS A 9 0.87 17.82 -10.05
CA LYS A 9 2.33 17.77 -9.94
C LYS A 9 3.01 17.60 -11.28
N SER A 10 4.02 18.42 -11.51
CA SER A 10 4.89 18.36 -12.70
C SER A 10 6.36 18.31 -12.27
N PHE A 11 7.22 17.71 -13.11
CA PHE A 11 8.67 17.74 -12.99
C PHE A 11 9.26 18.18 -14.33
N ASP A 12 10.11 19.16 -14.31
CA ASP A 12 10.79 19.71 -15.52
C ASP A 12 9.80 20.02 -16.66
N GLY A 13 8.60 20.56 -16.30
CA GLY A 13 7.55 20.90 -17.27
C GLY A 13 6.72 19.71 -17.75
N VAL A 14 7.01 18.49 -17.29
CA VAL A 14 6.22 17.29 -17.62
C VAL A 14 5.20 17.04 -16.51
N SER A 15 3.90 17.08 -16.84
CA SER A 15 2.82 16.79 -15.91
C SER A 15 2.82 15.29 -15.57
N VAL A 16 2.90 14.97 -14.28
CA VAL A 16 2.90 13.59 -13.73
C VAL A 16 1.56 13.27 -13.06
N LEU A 17 0.98 14.24 -12.35
CA LEU A 17 -0.36 14.14 -11.77
C LEU A 17 -1.16 15.37 -12.19
N ASN A 18 -2.42 15.18 -12.53
CA ASN A 18 -3.28 16.21 -13.06
C ASN A 18 -4.68 16.10 -12.44
N ASP A 19 -5.00 17.02 -11.54
CA ASP A 19 -6.32 17.17 -10.94
C ASP A 19 -6.80 15.92 -10.20
N ILE A 20 -5.96 15.39 -9.30
CA ILE A 20 -6.29 14.23 -8.47
C ILE A 20 -7.10 14.67 -7.25
N SER A 21 -8.36 14.23 -7.19
CA SER A 21 -9.25 14.46 -6.04
C SER A 21 -9.81 13.13 -5.54
N LEU A 22 -9.59 12.82 -4.25
CA LEU A 22 -10.10 11.59 -3.62
C LEU A 22 -10.21 11.75 -2.11
N GLU A 23 -11.05 10.90 -1.51
CA GLU A 23 -11.21 10.81 -0.06
C GLU A 23 -10.99 9.37 0.38
N VAL A 24 -10.19 9.19 1.45
CA VAL A 24 -9.93 7.90 2.11
C VAL A 24 -10.49 7.99 3.52
N GLN A 25 -11.39 7.08 3.87
CA GLN A 25 -12.02 7.06 5.19
C GLN A 25 -11.08 6.49 6.26
N ASP A 26 -11.32 6.82 7.52
CA ASP A 26 -10.54 6.26 8.63
C ASP A 26 -10.71 4.74 8.71
N GLY A 27 -9.60 4.03 8.86
CA GLY A 27 -9.57 2.57 8.89
C GLY A 27 -9.79 1.87 7.54
N GLU A 28 -9.90 2.63 6.45
CA GLU A 28 -10.06 2.10 5.10
C GLU A 28 -8.71 1.64 4.52
N ILE A 29 -8.72 0.53 3.79
CA ILE A 29 -7.59 0.07 3.00
C ILE A 29 -7.85 0.46 1.55
N VAL A 30 -7.01 1.33 0.99
CA VAL A 30 -7.10 1.79 -0.41
C VAL A 30 -5.85 1.37 -1.18
N SER A 31 -6.04 0.70 -2.32
CA SER A 31 -4.93 0.45 -3.25
C SER A 31 -4.89 1.50 -4.37
N ILE A 32 -3.69 1.98 -4.68
CA ILE A 32 -3.40 2.81 -5.84
C ILE A 32 -2.79 1.91 -6.91
N LEU A 33 -3.51 1.75 -8.03
CA LEU A 33 -3.18 0.84 -9.10
C LEU A 33 -3.01 1.60 -10.43
N GLY A 34 -2.09 1.15 -11.28
CA GLY A 34 -1.88 1.71 -12.61
C GLY A 34 -0.55 1.26 -13.22
N PRO A 35 -0.33 1.54 -14.50
CA PRO A 35 0.90 1.20 -15.20
C PRO A 35 2.14 1.84 -14.57
N SER A 36 3.33 1.33 -14.92
CA SER A 36 4.58 1.98 -14.53
C SER A 36 4.64 3.41 -15.08
N GLY A 37 5.09 4.35 -14.26
CA GLY A 37 5.21 5.76 -14.66
C GLY A 37 3.91 6.58 -14.64
N CYS A 38 2.75 6.04 -14.23
CA CYS A 38 1.49 6.79 -14.20
C CYS A 38 1.34 7.76 -13.00
N GLY A 39 2.35 7.87 -12.11
CA GLY A 39 2.34 8.83 -10.99
C GLY A 39 2.08 8.24 -9.60
N LYS A 40 1.95 6.92 -9.42
CA LYS A 40 1.64 6.28 -8.11
C LYS A 40 2.62 6.66 -7.00
N THR A 41 3.91 6.47 -7.22
CA THR A 41 4.97 6.83 -6.26
C THR A 41 5.03 8.34 -6.01
N THR A 42 4.75 9.15 -7.03
CA THR A 42 4.65 10.60 -6.88
C THR A 42 3.49 10.96 -5.95
N LEU A 43 2.30 10.37 -6.16
CA LEU A 43 1.14 10.59 -5.30
C LEU A 43 1.43 10.18 -3.86
N LEU A 44 2.08 9.04 -3.67
CA LEU A 44 2.49 8.54 -2.35
C LEU A 44 3.48 9.52 -1.66
N ASN A 45 4.47 10.05 -2.40
CA ASN A 45 5.42 11.03 -1.88
C ASN A 45 4.76 12.37 -1.52
N LEU A 46 3.75 12.81 -2.25
CA LEU A 46 2.94 13.99 -1.91
C LEU A 46 2.16 13.77 -0.62
N ILE A 47 1.51 12.61 -0.45
CA ILE A 47 0.78 12.25 0.78
C ILE A 47 1.74 12.20 1.98
N LEU A 48 2.94 11.68 1.81
CA LEU A 48 3.97 11.66 2.85
C LEU A 48 4.55 13.04 3.18
N GLY A 49 4.51 13.99 2.27
CA GLY A 49 5.21 15.28 2.42
C GLY A 49 6.71 15.20 2.13
N ILE A 50 7.14 14.22 1.33
CA ILE A 50 8.51 14.14 0.77
C ILE A 50 8.66 15.11 -0.39
N THR A 51 7.58 15.29 -1.16
CA THR A 51 7.52 16.18 -2.33
C THR A 51 6.35 17.15 -2.12
N ASP A 52 6.53 18.42 -2.51
CA ASP A 52 5.47 19.42 -2.49
C ASP A 52 4.56 19.28 -3.72
N THR A 53 3.26 19.54 -3.54
CA THR A 53 2.32 19.70 -4.65
C THR A 53 2.54 21.04 -5.36
N ASP A 54 2.26 21.10 -6.67
CA ASP A 54 2.29 22.35 -7.42
C ASP A 54 0.94 23.08 -7.27
N GLU A 55 -0.17 22.30 -7.25
CA GLU A 55 -1.54 22.81 -7.07
C GLU A 55 -2.32 21.86 -6.16
N GLY A 56 -3.41 22.38 -5.58
CA GLY A 56 -4.32 21.64 -4.72
C GLY A 56 -3.90 21.58 -3.27
N THR A 57 -4.71 20.90 -2.45
CA THR A 57 -4.56 20.85 -0.99
C THR A 57 -4.75 19.43 -0.47
N ILE A 58 -3.95 19.04 0.52
CA ILE A 58 -4.05 17.76 1.21
C ILE A 58 -4.57 18.03 2.62
N TYR A 59 -5.69 17.42 2.96
CA TYR A 59 -6.29 17.52 4.30
C TYR A 59 -6.19 16.18 5.04
N TYR A 60 -5.90 16.26 6.33
CA TYR A 60 -6.05 15.13 7.25
C TYR A 60 -6.88 15.58 8.45
N GLN A 61 -8.00 14.88 8.74
CA GLN A 61 -8.92 15.26 9.83
C GLN A 61 -9.38 16.74 9.72
N GLU A 62 -9.68 17.19 8.49
CA GLU A 62 -10.07 18.58 8.15
C GLU A 62 -8.94 19.62 8.27
N GLU A 63 -7.77 19.26 8.78
CA GLU A 63 -6.60 20.14 8.84
C GLU A 63 -5.82 20.12 7.53
N ASP A 64 -5.44 21.30 7.02
CA ASP A 64 -4.55 21.43 5.86
C ASP A 64 -3.12 21.01 6.25
N ILE A 65 -2.67 19.89 5.70
CA ILE A 65 -1.33 19.35 5.92
C ILE A 65 -0.40 19.54 4.71
N THR A 66 -0.83 20.27 3.69
CA THR A 66 -0.11 20.40 2.41
C THR A 66 1.34 20.80 2.58
N LYS A 67 1.60 21.77 3.48
CA LYS A 67 2.96 22.30 3.75
C LYS A 67 3.63 21.69 4.98
N LEU A 68 3.01 20.70 5.62
CA LEU A 68 3.64 20.01 6.74
C LEU A 68 4.72 19.04 6.22
N SER A 69 5.90 19.10 6.83
CA SER A 69 6.96 18.13 6.55
C SER A 69 6.56 16.72 7.01
N MET A 70 7.19 15.70 6.43
CA MET A 70 6.91 14.29 6.70
C MET A 70 6.89 13.96 8.21
N GLU A 71 7.84 14.52 8.98
CA GLU A 71 7.97 14.25 10.42
C GLU A 71 6.78 14.76 11.24
N LYS A 72 6.04 15.76 10.72
CA LYS A 72 4.89 16.36 11.39
C LYS A 72 3.55 15.73 10.99
N ARG A 73 3.51 14.95 9.91
CA ARG A 73 2.29 14.27 9.46
C ARG A 73 1.99 13.01 10.29
N ASP A 74 3.00 12.42 10.95
CA ASP A 74 2.92 11.13 11.65
C ASP A 74 2.41 9.99 10.72
N PHE A 75 2.68 10.09 9.41
CA PHE A 75 2.44 9.05 8.43
C PHE A 75 3.71 8.25 8.25
N ASN A 76 3.61 6.93 8.16
CA ASN A 76 4.78 6.08 7.97
C ASN A 76 4.65 5.22 6.73
N ILE A 77 5.80 4.88 6.14
CA ILE A 77 5.89 4.09 4.92
C ILE A 77 6.74 2.84 5.12
N VAL A 78 6.33 1.77 4.44
CA VAL A 78 7.18 0.61 4.13
C VAL A 78 7.53 0.71 2.65
N PHE A 79 8.81 0.89 2.34
CA PHE A 79 9.33 0.95 0.98
C PHE A 79 9.46 -0.44 0.35
N GLN A 80 9.51 -0.51 -0.96
CA GLN A 80 9.64 -1.74 -1.75
C GLN A 80 10.90 -2.55 -1.39
N ASP A 81 12.02 -1.90 -1.07
CA ASP A 81 13.28 -2.50 -0.63
C ASP A 81 13.35 -2.73 0.89
N TYR A 82 12.21 -2.46 1.60
CA TYR A 82 12.07 -2.52 3.05
C TYR A 82 12.88 -1.48 3.83
N ALA A 83 13.87 -0.85 3.25
CA ALA A 83 14.78 0.15 3.85
C ALA A 83 15.26 -0.23 5.27
N LEU A 84 15.57 -1.52 5.51
CA LEU A 84 16.06 -2.00 6.80
C LEU A 84 17.53 -1.62 7.01
N PHE A 85 17.90 -1.33 8.25
CA PHE A 85 19.28 -0.99 8.62
C PHE A 85 20.13 -2.27 8.64
N PRO A 86 21.09 -2.45 7.71
CA PRO A 86 21.83 -3.71 7.55
C PRO A 86 22.80 -4.00 8.70
N ASN A 87 23.25 -2.97 9.40
CA ASN A 87 24.15 -3.07 10.56
C ASN A 87 23.45 -3.38 11.88
N LEU A 88 22.11 -3.41 11.89
CA LEU A 88 21.29 -3.72 13.05
C LEU A 88 20.68 -5.12 12.93
N ASN A 89 20.43 -5.80 14.05
CA ASN A 89 19.63 -7.02 14.08
C ASN A 89 18.13 -6.71 13.93
N VAL A 90 17.29 -7.76 13.90
CA VAL A 90 15.83 -7.63 13.76
C VAL A 90 15.23 -6.78 14.87
N TYR A 91 15.52 -7.10 16.14
CA TYR A 91 14.98 -6.36 17.28
C TYR A 91 15.39 -4.89 17.24
N GLN A 92 16.66 -4.62 16.97
CA GLN A 92 17.18 -3.27 16.88
C GLN A 92 16.54 -2.46 15.75
N ASN A 93 16.24 -3.09 14.60
CA ASN A 93 15.46 -2.48 13.52
C ASN A 93 14.07 -2.10 13.99
N ILE A 94 13.34 -3.02 14.65
CA ILE A 94 11.98 -2.80 15.13
C ILE A 94 11.92 -1.60 16.08
N VAL A 95 12.80 -1.56 17.09
CA VAL A 95 12.76 -0.53 18.13
C VAL A 95 13.51 0.76 17.77
N TYR A 96 14.08 0.86 16.57
CA TYR A 96 14.94 1.98 16.20
C TYR A 96 14.25 3.35 16.35
N GLY A 97 13.04 3.47 15.82
CA GLY A 97 12.30 4.73 15.83
C GLY A 97 11.86 5.17 17.22
N ILE A 98 11.41 4.24 18.05
CA ILE A 98 10.92 4.55 19.42
C ILE A 98 12.03 4.94 20.39
N ARG A 99 13.30 4.62 20.09
CA ARG A 99 14.45 5.13 20.89
C ARG A 99 14.51 6.65 20.91
N ASN A 100 14.06 7.30 19.82
CA ASN A 100 14.03 8.75 19.69
C ASN A 100 12.71 9.39 20.14
N LYS A 101 11.69 8.55 20.42
CA LYS A 101 10.36 8.97 20.94
C LYS A 101 9.99 8.09 22.15
N PRO A 102 10.67 8.23 23.30
CA PRO A 102 10.40 7.41 24.49
C PRO A 102 8.94 7.51 24.93
N GLY A 103 8.33 6.38 25.28
CA GLY A 103 6.94 6.30 25.73
C GLY A 103 5.89 6.23 24.62
N LEU A 104 6.28 6.27 23.33
CA LEU A 104 5.33 6.15 22.23
C LEU A 104 4.69 4.75 22.18
N SER A 105 5.48 3.70 22.38
CA SER A 105 5.01 2.32 22.54
C SER A 105 5.60 1.69 23.79
N THR A 106 4.80 0.87 24.49
CA THR A 106 5.25 0.10 25.66
C THR A 106 5.99 -1.16 25.21
N ALA A 107 6.73 -1.81 26.14
CA ALA A 107 7.40 -3.06 25.85
C ALA A 107 6.40 -4.17 25.47
N GLU A 108 5.24 -4.21 26.14
CA GLU A 108 4.17 -5.15 25.90
C GLU A 108 3.57 -4.97 24.50
N GLU A 109 3.39 -3.73 24.04
CA GLU A 109 2.90 -3.43 22.69
C GLU A 109 3.91 -3.87 21.61
N VAL A 110 5.20 -3.62 21.84
CA VAL A 110 6.27 -4.10 20.95
C VAL A 110 6.30 -5.62 20.89
N ASP A 111 6.21 -6.30 22.04
CA ASP A 111 6.17 -7.76 22.12
C ASP A 111 4.93 -8.34 21.41
N ALA A 112 3.77 -7.72 21.57
CA ALA A 112 2.55 -8.13 20.88
C ALA A 112 2.68 -8.02 19.34
N LEU A 113 3.33 -6.97 18.84
CA LEU A 113 3.61 -6.82 17.40
C LEU A 113 4.62 -7.86 16.90
N ILE A 114 5.66 -8.17 17.68
CA ILE A 114 6.64 -9.20 17.37
C ILE A 114 5.95 -10.56 17.22
N ASP A 115 5.03 -10.90 18.14
CA ASP A 115 4.29 -12.16 18.10
C ASP A 115 3.27 -12.18 16.94
N LEU A 116 2.52 -11.10 16.73
CA LEU A 116 1.57 -10.98 15.61
C LEU A 116 2.25 -11.19 14.26
N LEU A 117 3.48 -10.67 14.11
CA LEU A 117 4.27 -10.77 12.89
C LEU A 117 5.20 -12.00 12.86
N GLU A 118 5.11 -12.88 13.87
CA GLU A 118 5.88 -14.14 13.94
C GLU A 118 7.40 -13.92 13.85
N LEU A 119 7.91 -12.89 14.54
CA LEU A 119 9.32 -12.51 14.50
C LEU A 119 10.14 -13.00 15.69
N ARG A 120 9.50 -13.58 16.72
CA ARG A 120 10.14 -13.97 17.99
C ARG A 120 11.42 -14.80 17.81
N ALA A 121 11.40 -15.79 16.91
CA ALA A 121 12.52 -16.67 16.63
C ALA A 121 13.65 -16.02 15.80
N HIS A 122 13.48 -14.75 15.41
CA HIS A 122 14.39 -14.08 14.49
C HIS A 122 15.05 -12.82 15.06
N LEU A 123 14.75 -12.43 16.30
CA LEU A 123 15.10 -11.12 16.88
C LEU A 123 16.60 -10.82 16.87
N ASP A 124 17.45 -11.83 17.06
CA ASP A 124 18.91 -11.67 17.10
C ASP A 124 19.58 -11.80 15.71
N LYS A 125 18.82 -12.21 14.68
CA LYS A 125 19.37 -12.36 13.33
C LYS A 125 19.70 -11.02 12.69
N LYS A 126 20.75 -11.02 11.85
CA LYS A 126 21.04 -9.92 10.95
C LYS A 126 20.07 -9.92 9.77
N ILE A 127 19.85 -8.75 9.15
CA ILE A 127 18.88 -8.57 8.06
C ILE A 127 19.20 -9.44 6.84
N GLU A 128 20.47 -9.63 6.52
CA GLU A 128 20.93 -10.48 5.41
C GLU A 128 20.58 -11.97 5.56
N GLN A 129 20.32 -12.43 6.80
CA GLN A 129 19.95 -13.82 7.11
C GLN A 129 18.44 -14.09 6.96
N LEU A 130 17.66 -13.07 6.58
CA LEU A 130 16.21 -13.15 6.48
C LEU A 130 15.74 -13.38 5.05
N SER A 131 14.66 -14.15 4.89
CA SER A 131 13.93 -14.20 3.62
C SER A 131 13.20 -12.87 3.33
N GLY A 132 12.77 -12.67 2.07
CA GLY A 132 12.00 -11.47 1.68
C GLY A 132 10.77 -11.23 2.56
N GLY A 133 9.96 -12.27 2.80
CA GLY A 133 8.78 -12.15 3.67
C GLY A 133 9.11 -11.87 5.14
N GLN A 134 10.26 -12.36 5.64
CA GLN A 134 10.73 -12.01 6.98
C GLN A 134 11.16 -10.54 7.05
N LYS A 135 11.89 -10.04 6.03
CA LYS A 135 12.27 -8.62 5.93
C LYS A 135 11.04 -7.72 5.88
N GLN A 136 10.03 -8.09 5.10
CA GLN A 136 8.75 -7.38 5.03
C GLN A 136 8.09 -7.28 6.40
N ARG A 137 8.00 -8.40 7.15
CA ARG A 137 7.43 -8.42 8.50
C ARG A 137 8.21 -7.54 9.48
N VAL A 138 9.54 -7.52 9.39
CA VAL A 138 10.39 -6.62 10.21
C VAL A 138 10.11 -5.14 9.86
N ALA A 139 9.98 -4.79 8.58
CA ALA A 139 9.66 -3.43 8.15
C ALA A 139 8.27 -3.00 8.64
N LEU A 140 7.27 -3.89 8.57
CA LEU A 140 5.94 -3.64 9.14
C LEU A 140 6.02 -3.43 10.65
N ALA A 141 6.72 -4.30 11.40
CA ALA A 141 6.89 -4.14 12.84
C ALA A 141 7.53 -2.79 13.19
N ARG A 142 8.65 -2.45 12.53
CA ARG A 142 9.35 -1.18 12.71
C ARG A 142 8.45 0.04 12.46
N THR A 143 7.57 -0.07 11.48
CA THR A 143 6.63 1.00 11.13
C THR A 143 5.50 1.09 12.15
N MET A 144 4.95 -0.05 12.58
CA MET A 144 3.80 -0.11 13.48
C MET A 144 4.12 0.30 14.92
N VAL A 145 5.33 0.05 15.43
CA VAL A 145 5.74 0.53 16.76
C VAL A 145 5.75 2.06 16.87
N MET A 146 5.76 2.76 15.73
CA MET A 146 5.67 4.22 15.68
C MET A 146 4.24 4.74 15.77
N LYS A 147 3.22 3.86 15.84
CA LYS A 147 1.78 4.19 15.90
C LYS A 147 1.37 5.24 14.85
N PRO A 148 1.58 4.95 13.55
CA PRO A 148 1.30 5.91 12.50
C PRO A 148 -0.18 6.23 12.41
N LYS A 149 -0.52 7.46 12.02
CA LYS A 149 -1.90 7.84 11.68
C LYS A 149 -2.36 7.21 10.37
N ILE A 150 -1.43 7.10 9.40
CA ILE A 150 -1.64 6.43 8.11
C ILE A 150 -0.43 5.54 7.81
N LEU A 151 -0.70 4.30 7.39
CA LEU A 151 0.30 3.37 6.89
C LEU A 151 0.33 3.41 5.36
N LEU A 152 1.48 3.72 4.80
CA LEU A 152 1.70 3.64 3.36
C LEU A 152 2.59 2.43 3.04
N LEU A 153 2.24 1.70 2.00
CA LEU A 153 2.97 0.51 1.55
C LEU A 153 3.29 0.66 0.06
N ASP A 154 4.57 0.75 -0.28
CA ASP A 154 5.01 0.86 -1.67
C ASP A 154 5.42 -0.52 -2.20
N GLU A 155 4.60 -1.10 -3.07
CA GLU A 155 4.76 -2.43 -3.66
C GLU A 155 5.12 -3.53 -2.65
N PRO A 156 4.36 -3.70 -1.54
CA PRO A 156 4.77 -4.54 -0.42
C PRO A 156 4.88 -6.02 -0.74
N LEU A 157 4.36 -6.48 -1.87
CA LEU A 157 4.27 -7.90 -2.22
C LEU A 157 5.07 -8.27 -3.49
N SER A 158 5.70 -7.29 -4.14
CA SER A 158 6.32 -7.46 -5.46
C SER A 158 7.50 -8.44 -5.49
N ALA A 159 8.23 -8.56 -4.38
CA ALA A 159 9.43 -9.40 -4.26
C ALA A 159 9.17 -10.75 -3.53
N LEU A 160 7.90 -11.17 -3.40
CA LEU A 160 7.51 -12.33 -2.60
C LEU A 160 6.91 -13.45 -3.45
N ASP A 161 7.24 -14.70 -3.10
CA ASP A 161 6.67 -15.90 -3.70
C ASP A 161 5.20 -16.11 -3.27
N GLY A 162 4.42 -16.82 -4.07
CA GLY A 162 2.97 -16.93 -3.94
C GLY A 162 2.44 -17.25 -2.55
N VAL A 163 2.95 -18.30 -1.87
CA VAL A 163 2.48 -18.69 -0.52
C VAL A 163 2.85 -17.63 0.52
N ILE A 164 4.06 -17.07 0.43
CA ILE A 164 4.54 -16.01 1.33
C ILE A 164 3.72 -14.74 1.09
N LYS A 165 3.40 -14.43 -0.16
CA LYS A 165 2.58 -13.30 -0.59
C LYS A 165 1.20 -13.33 0.09
N GLU A 166 0.50 -14.47 0.07
CA GLU A 166 -0.80 -14.61 0.74
C GLU A 166 -0.68 -14.43 2.26
N SER A 167 0.33 -15.03 2.89
CA SER A 167 0.58 -14.83 4.31
C SER A 167 0.80 -13.35 4.69
N ILE A 168 1.54 -12.59 3.88
CA ILE A 168 1.77 -11.15 4.12
C ILE A 168 0.50 -10.33 3.87
N LYS A 169 -0.30 -10.67 2.84
CA LYS A 169 -1.61 -10.05 2.60
C LYS A 169 -2.51 -10.16 3.84
N ASP A 170 -2.60 -11.36 4.42
CA ASP A 170 -3.38 -11.59 5.64
C ASP A 170 -2.85 -10.80 6.84
N LYS A 171 -1.53 -10.68 6.99
CA LYS A 171 -0.92 -9.86 8.06
C LYS A 171 -1.24 -8.37 7.87
N ILE A 172 -1.14 -7.84 6.65
CA ILE A 172 -1.51 -6.44 6.36
C ILE A 172 -2.96 -6.18 6.71
N LYS A 173 -3.90 -7.04 6.27
CA LYS A 173 -5.33 -6.92 6.62
C LYS A 173 -5.56 -6.98 8.13
N THR A 174 -4.94 -7.96 8.80
CA THR A 174 -5.07 -8.14 10.25
C THR A 174 -4.62 -6.89 10.99
N ILE A 175 -3.44 -6.35 10.65
CA ILE A 175 -2.90 -5.13 11.26
C ILE A 175 -3.84 -3.95 11.02
N SER A 176 -4.23 -3.70 9.76
CA SER A 176 -5.09 -2.57 9.41
C SER A 176 -6.44 -2.64 10.15
N ARG A 177 -7.05 -3.82 10.25
CA ARG A 177 -8.32 -4.00 10.96
C ARG A 177 -8.17 -3.92 12.48
N GLN A 178 -7.18 -4.61 13.06
CA GLN A 178 -6.96 -4.65 14.51
C GLN A 178 -6.63 -3.27 15.09
N PHE A 179 -5.86 -2.48 14.37
CA PHE A 179 -5.46 -1.13 14.80
C PHE A 179 -6.35 -0.03 14.22
N HIS A 180 -7.41 -0.38 13.47
CA HIS A 180 -8.27 0.58 12.76
C HIS A 180 -7.46 1.61 11.96
N LEU A 181 -6.46 1.11 11.23
CA LEU A 181 -5.43 1.91 10.60
C LEU A 181 -5.78 2.19 9.13
N THR A 182 -5.89 3.45 8.78
CA THR A 182 -5.99 3.87 7.38
C THR A 182 -4.72 3.44 6.65
N THR A 183 -4.89 2.64 5.58
CA THR A 183 -3.77 2.02 4.87
C THR A 183 -3.86 2.34 3.38
N ILE A 184 -2.78 2.86 2.81
CA ILE A 184 -2.66 3.13 1.38
C ILE A 184 -1.59 2.20 0.79
N ILE A 185 -1.94 1.42 -0.22
CA ILE A 185 -1.07 0.43 -0.85
C ILE A 185 -0.84 0.82 -2.30
N VAL A 186 0.40 0.99 -2.72
CA VAL A 186 0.75 1.13 -4.13
C VAL A 186 1.10 -0.26 -4.67
N THR A 187 0.49 -0.66 -5.75
CA THR A 187 0.79 -1.91 -6.46
C THR A 187 0.57 -1.77 -7.96
N HIS A 188 1.17 -2.65 -8.74
CA HIS A 188 0.89 -2.81 -10.17
C HIS A 188 0.11 -4.10 -10.48
N ASP A 189 -0.17 -4.93 -9.48
CA ASP A 189 -0.92 -6.19 -9.64
C ASP A 189 -2.42 -5.97 -9.32
N PRO A 190 -3.32 -6.11 -10.32
CA PRO A 190 -4.76 -5.96 -10.11
C PRO A 190 -5.34 -6.94 -9.09
N GLU A 191 -4.83 -8.18 -9.02
CA GLU A 191 -5.33 -9.17 -8.07
C GLU A 191 -5.02 -8.76 -6.63
N GLU A 192 -3.80 -8.25 -6.37
CA GLU A 192 -3.45 -7.70 -5.06
C GLU A 192 -4.38 -6.57 -4.67
N ALA A 193 -4.54 -5.57 -5.55
CA ALA A 193 -5.37 -4.40 -5.29
C ALA A 193 -6.82 -4.80 -4.97
N LEU A 194 -7.42 -5.66 -5.78
CA LEU A 194 -8.83 -6.06 -5.63
C LEU A 194 -9.07 -7.00 -4.45
N THR A 195 -8.05 -7.77 -4.02
CA THR A 195 -8.22 -8.71 -2.90
C THR A 195 -7.84 -8.12 -1.55
N LEU A 196 -6.98 -7.10 -1.51
CA LEU A 196 -6.53 -6.47 -0.26
C LEU A 196 -7.43 -5.33 0.21
N SER A 197 -8.03 -4.58 -0.71
CA SER A 197 -8.53 -3.23 -0.43
C SER A 197 -10.04 -3.14 -0.35
N ASP A 198 -10.52 -2.16 0.40
CA ASP A 198 -11.92 -1.77 0.45
C ASP A 198 -12.31 -0.95 -0.80
N ARG A 199 -11.38 -0.11 -1.26
CA ARG A 199 -11.49 0.64 -2.51
C ARG A 199 -10.19 0.64 -3.28
N VAL A 200 -10.27 0.78 -4.60
CA VAL A 200 -9.11 0.83 -5.49
C VAL A 200 -9.17 2.09 -6.34
N LEU A 201 -8.09 2.86 -6.30
CA LEU A 201 -7.83 4.01 -7.15
C LEU A 201 -7.04 3.56 -8.37
N ILE A 202 -7.59 3.71 -9.54
CA ILE A 202 -6.92 3.39 -10.81
C ILE A 202 -6.45 4.69 -11.45
N ILE A 203 -5.12 4.81 -11.66
CA ILE A 203 -4.50 5.99 -12.28
C ILE A 203 -4.01 5.62 -13.68
N GLU A 204 -4.35 6.46 -14.66
CA GLU A 204 -3.88 6.42 -16.03
C GLU A 204 -3.40 7.80 -16.47
N HIS A 205 -2.18 7.89 -16.99
CA HIS A 205 -1.60 9.16 -17.47
C HIS A 205 -1.78 10.34 -16.50
N GLY A 206 -1.54 10.09 -15.21
CA GLY A 206 -1.61 11.09 -14.16
C GLY A 206 -3.04 11.53 -13.77
N LYS A 207 -4.08 10.85 -14.23
CA LYS A 207 -5.49 11.12 -13.91
C LYS A 207 -6.17 9.93 -13.28
N ILE A 208 -7.21 10.19 -12.50
CA ILE A 208 -8.08 9.14 -11.98
C ILE A 208 -8.89 8.55 -13.12
N SER A 209 -8.71 7.26 -13.39
CA SER A 209 -9.50 6.51 -14.37
C SER A 209 -10.76 5.90 -13.74
N GLN A 210 -10.65 5.43 -12.49
CA GLN A 210 -11.77 4.97 -11.64
C GLN A 210 -11.34 4.94 -10.17
N TYR A 211 -12.27 5.24 -9.25
CA TYR A 211 -12.07 5.07 -7.81
C TYR A 211 -13.32 4.47 -7.18
N ASP A 212 -13.31 3.17 -6.96
CA ASP A 212 -14.47 2.40 -6.54
C ASP A 212 -14.10 1.18 -5.67
N THR A 213 -15.12 0.47 -5.19
CA THR A 213 -14.94 -0.84 -4.57
C THR A 213 -14.48 -1.88 -5.60
N PRO A 214 -13.77 -2.94 -5.18
CA PRO A 214 -13.38 -4.05 -6.06
C PRO A 214 -14.54 -4.62 -6.89
N ALA A 215 -15.72 -4.80 -6.27
CA ALA A 215 -16.90 -5.31 -6.96
C ALA A 215 -17.37 -4.37 -8.09
N GLN A 216 -17.41 -3.06 -7.84
CA GLN A 216 -17.79 -2.07 -8.85
C GLN A 216 -16.80 -2.02 -10.01
N ILE A 217 -15.50 -2.08 -9.73
CA ILE A 217 -14.45 -2.10 -10.77
C ILE A 217 -14.61 -3.33 -11.68
N VAL A 218 -14.91 -4.50 -11.10
CA VAL A 218 -15.07 -5.75 -11.86
C VAL A 218 -16.37 -5.76 -12.67
N HIS A 219 -17.49 -5.30 -12.08
CA HIS A 219 -18.81 -5.40 -12.72
C HIS A 219 -19.20 -4.19 -13.56
N SER A 220 -18.59 -3.02 -13.27
CA SER A 220 -18.93 -1.74 -13.93
C SER A 220 -17.68 -0.91 -14.20
N PRO A 221 -16.73 -1.41 -15.02
CA PRO A 221 -15.54 -0.63 -15.39
C PRO A 221 -15.94 0.63 -16.14
N GLN A 222 -15.45 1.80 -15.69
CA GLN A 222 -15.86 3.11 -16.21
C GLN A 222 -15.41 3.37 -17.66
N ASN A 223 -14.32 2.72 -18.10
CA ASN A 223 -13.80 2.90 -19.44
C ASN A 223 -13.06 1.68 -19.96
N ASP A 224 -12.66 1.73 -21.24
CA ASP A 224 -11.95 0.62 -21.91
C ASP A 224 -10.56 0.35 -21.32
N PHE A 225 -9.89 1.37 -20.78
CA PHE A 225 -8.60 1.17 -20.13
C PHE A 225 -8.76 0.30 -18.86
N VAL A 226 -9.68 0.65 -17.96
CA VAL A 226 -9.97 -0.13 -16.75
C VAL A 226 -10.34 -1.56 -17.11
N ARG A 227 -11.22 -1.73 -18.11
CA ARG A 227 -11.61 -3.06 -18.60
C ARG A 227 -10.40 -3.86 -19.06
N LYS A 228 -9.56 -3.30 -19.91
CA LYS A 228 -8.39 -4.01 -20.47
C LYS A 228 -7.32 -4.25 -19.41
N PHE A 229 -7.03 -3.24 -18.59
CA PHE A 229 -5.96 -3.29 -17.60
C PHE A 229 -6.28 -4.24 -16.44
N ILE A 230 -7.54 -4.29 -16.01
CA ILE A 230 -7.98 -5.11 -14.87
C ILE A 230 -8.56 -6.44 -15.35
N LEU A 231 -9.69 -6.40 -16.09
CA LEU A 231 -10.49 -7.59 -16.34
C LEU A 231 -9.78 -8.58 -17.24
N ASN A 232 -9.10 -8.12 -18.31
CA ASN A 232 -8.43 -9.04 -19.22
C ASN A 232 -7.34 -9.85 -18.50
N GLN A 233 -6.57 -9.23 -17.60
CA GLN A 233 -5.54 -9.96 -16.84
C GLN A 233 -6.17 -11.00 -15.89
N LEU A 234 -7.25 -10.65 -15.20
CA LEU A 234 -7.95 -11.57 -14.31
C LEU A 234 -8.62 -12.72 -15.06
N VAL A 235 -9.24 -12.43 -16.21
CA VAL A 235 -9.86 -13.45 -17.08
C VAL A 235 -8.80 -14.43 -17.59
N ILE A 236 -7.67 -13.93 -18.09
CA ILE A 236 -6.56 -14.78 -18.56
C ILE A 236 -6.04 -15.67 -17.42
N LYS A 237 -5.79 -15.10 -16.22
CA LYS A 237 -5.35 -15.88 -15.05
C LYS A 237 -6.37 -16.96 -14.68
N ARG A 238 -7.65 -16.60 -14.59
CA ARG A 238 -8.75 -17.53 -14.30
C ARG A 238 -8.80 -18.67 -15.32
N ASP A 239 -8.81 -18.35 -16.62
CA ASP A 239 -8.95 -19.34 -17.69
C ASP A 239 -7.74 -20.28 -17.75
N ASN A 240 -6.53 -19.77 -17.51
CA ASN A 240 -5.33 -20.60 -17.37
C ASN A 240 -5.46 -21.59 -16.18
N ILE A 241 -5.94 -21.12 -15.02
CA ILE A 241 -6.15 -21.97 -13.84
C ILE A 241 -7.22 -23.03 -14.15
N LEU A 242 -8.38 -22.64 -14.70
CA LEU A 242 -9.47 -23.58 -15.05
C LEU A 242 -9.00 -24.65 -16.03
N THR A 243 -8.19 -24.27 -17.02
CA THR A 243 -7.62 -25.21 -17.99
C THR A 243 -6.72 -26.26 -17.32
N LEU A 244 -5.90 -25.86 -16.31
CA LEU A 244 -5.07 -26.80 -15.55
C LEU A 244 -5.89 -27.84 -14.78
N PHE A 245 -7.09 -27.49 -14.34
CA PHE A 245 -8.01 -28.41 -13.67
C PHE A 245 -8.98 -29.15 -14.62
N GLY A 246 -8.77 -29.05 -15.93
CA GLY A 246 -9.59 -29.72 -16.94
C GLY A 246 -10.98 -29.10 -17.15
N ALA A 247 -11.23 -27.91 -16.62
CA ALA A 247 -12.45 -27.15 -16.87
C ALA A 247 -12.32 -26.35 -18.16
N ALA A 248 -13.39 -26.31 -18.98
CA ALA A 248 -13.41 -25.45 -20.16
C ALA A 248 -13.35 -23.98 -19.77
N PRO A 249 -12.57 -23.12 -20.47
CA PRO A 249 -12.58 -21.69 -20.23
C PRO A 249 -14.00 -21.14 -20.42
N LEU A 250 -14.44 -20.28 -19.50
CA LEU A 250 -15.72 -19.59 -19.66
C LEU A 250 -15.59 -18.66 -20.87
N THR A 251 -16.32 -18.97 -21.94
CA THR A 251 -16.31 -18.15 -23.16
C THR A 251 -16.58 -16.68 -22.82
N ALA A 252 -15.81 -15.79 -23.41
CA ALA A 252 -15.85 -14.32 -23.22
C ALA A 252 -17.16 -13.68 -23.75
N GLY A 253 -18.32 -14.19 -23.31
CA GLY A 253 -19.64 -13.77 -23.79
C GLY A 253 -20.69 -13.61 -22.71
N LYS A 254 -20.36 -13.88 -21.43
CA LYS A 254 -21.29 -13.66 -20.31
C LYS A 254 -20.54 -13.07 -19.12
N ALA A 255 -20.05 -11.83 -19.24
CA ALA A 255 -19.88 -10.97 -18.09
C ALA A 255 -21.29 -10.48 -17.73
N VAL A 256 -21.82 -11.00 -16.64
CA VAL A 256 -23.05 -10.52 -16.01
C VAL A 256 -22.77 -9.17 -15.40
#